data_be7b8e77accef1b10c643383f5e2edd8
#
_entry.id   be7b8e77accef1b10c643383f5e2edd8
#
_cell.length_a   1.000
_cell.length_b   1.000
_cell.length_c   1.000
_cell.angle_alpha   90.00
_cell.angle_beta   90.00
_cell.angle_gamma   90.00
#
_symmetry.space_group_name_H-M   'P 1'
#
loop_
_entity.id
_entity.type
_entity.pdbx_description
1 polymer ?
#
loop_
_entity_poly.entity_id
_entity_poly.type
_entity_poly.pdbx_seq_one_letter_code
_entity_poly.pdbx_strand_id
1 'polypeptide(L)'
;MMATISLISVATIICIAVGIPIGILMSRYNRVQAAITPILDLMQTIPIFVYLLPVVMLLGIGRVPGLIAVCVYAVPPVIRLTNLGIRLVDKEILEAADAFGSDYRQKLFSVQLPLALPNIFAGVNQTIMMALAMVVIASMIGVKGLGMPVLQSIQNQYLTLGLMNGLA
;
A
#
# COMPACT_ATOMS: atom_id res chain seq x y z
N MET A 1 -21.24 -2.35 0.59
CA MET A 1 -20.24 -3.43 0.50
C MET A 1 -19.54 -3.47 -0.85
N MET A 2 -20.17 -3.84 -1.96
CA MET A 2 -19.52 -4.02 -3.28
C MET A 2 -18.65 -2.84 -3.72
N ALA A 3 -19.13 -1.60 -3.56
CA ALA A 3 -18.38 -0.40 -3.95
C ALA A 3 -17.09 -0.21 -3.12
N THR A 4 -17.12 -0.52 -1.83
CA THR A 4 -15.94 -0.43 -0.95
C THR A 4 -14.94 -1.51 -1.28
N ILE A 5 -15.40 -2.76 -1.42
CA ILE A 5 -14.54 -3.90 -1.77
C ILE A 5 -13.88 -3.67 -3.14
N SER A 6 -14.63 -3.22 -4.14
CA SER A 6 -14.06 -2.93 -5.46
C SER A 6 -13.01 -1.83 -5.43
N LEU A 7 -13.23 -0.76 -4.65
CA LEU A 7 -12.26 0.32 -4.51
C LEU A 7 -10.99 -0.13 -3.83
N ILE A 8 -11.10 -0.90 -2.74
CA ILE A 8 -9.94 -1.44 -2.01
C ILE A 8 -9.17 -2.43 -2.89
N SER A 9 -9.87 -3.34 -3.57
CA SER A 9 -9.23 -4.33 -4.45
C SER A 9 -8.46 -3.65 -5.57
N VAL A 10 -9.07 -2.68 -6.25
CA VAL A 10 -8.41 -1.92 -7.32
C VAL A 10 -7.21 -1.13 -6.78
N ALA A 11 -7.37 -0.44 -5.64
CA ALA A 11 -6.28 0.30 -5.01
C ALA A 11 -5.12 -0.63 -4.64
N THR A 12 -5.41 -1.79 -4.03
CA THR A 12 -4.40 -2.77 -3.65
C THR A 12 -3.65 -3.32 -4.86
N ILE A 13 -4.37 -3.68 -5.93
CA ILE A 13 -3.75 -4.15 -7.18
C ILE A 13 -2.81 -3.09 -7.77
N ILE A 14 -3.23 -1.83 -7.81
CA ILE A 14 -2.39 -0.71 -8.27
C ILE A 14 -1.16 -0.57 -7.37
N CYS A 15 -1.34 -0.59 -6.05
CA CYS A 15 -0.23 -0.49 -5.10
C CYS A 15 0.77 -1.64 -5.24
N ILE A 16 0.31 -2.86 -5.47
CA ILE A 16 1.16 -4.03 -5.72
C ILE A 16 1.92 -3.86 -7.04
N ALA A 17 1.19 -3.52 -8.11
CA ALA A 17 1.76 -3.38 -9.46
C ALA A 17 2.83 -2.28 -9.54
N VAL A 18 2.70 -1.21 -8.76
CA VAL A 18 3.67 -0.11 -8.70
C VAL A 18 4.71 -0.35 -7.61
N GLY A 19 4.28 -0.81 -6.44
CA GLY A 19 5.12 -0.89 -5.25
C GLY A 19 6.16 -2.00 -5.32
N ILE A 20 5.82 -3.19 -5.83
CA ILE A 20 6.79 -4.28 -5.94
C ILE A 20 7.94 -3.92 -6.91
N PRO A 21 7.71 -3.43 -8.13
CA PRO A 21 8.80 -3.01 -9.02
C PRO A 21 9.68 -1.91 -8.42
N ILE A 22 9.09 -0.92 -7.75
CA ILE A 22 9.85 0.14 -7.06
C ILE A 22 10.68 -0.46 -5.91
N GLY A 23 10.12 -1.36 -5.12
CA GLY A 23 10.84 -2.06 -4.04
C GLY A 23 12.03 -2.88 -4.56
N ILE A 24 11.84 -3.59 -5.67
CA ILE A 24 12.92 -4.32 -6.37
C ILE A 24 14.01 -3.33 -6.85
N LEU A 25 13.62 -2.21 -7.44
CA LEU A 25 14.57 -1.19 -7.91
C LEU A 25 15.39 -0.60 -6.74
N MET A 26 14.73 -0.31 -5.62
CA MET A 26 15.38 0.16 -4.39
C MET A 26 16.34 -0.88 -3.81
N SER A 27 16.01 -2.16 -3.84
CA SER A 27 16.90 -3.22 -3.36
C SER A 27 18.20 -3.33 -4.19
N ARG A 28 18.09 -3.00 -5.47
CA ARG A 28 19.22 -3.09 -6.41
C ARG A 28 20.17 -1.89 -6.33
N TYR A 29 19.62 -0.69 -6.22
CA TYR A 29 20.40 0.56 -6.29
C TYR A 29 20.35 1.32 -4.97
N ASN A 30 21.47 1.36 -4.24
CA ASN A 30 21.55 2.09 -2.97
C ASN A 30 21.23 3.59 -3.11
N ARG A 31 21.57 4.20 -4.26
CA ARG A 31 21.25 5.61 -4.55
C ARG A 31 19.74 5.82 -4.66
N VAL A 32 19.03 4.88 -5.30
CA VAL A 32 17.57 4.92 -5.44
C VAL A 32 16.93 4.75 -4.06
N GLN A 33 17.42 3.81 -3.27
CA GLN A 33 16.95 3.63 -1.90
C GLN A 33 17.14 4.91 -1.07
N ALA A 34 18.33 5.50 -1.08
CA ALA A 34 18.62 6.71 -0.33
C ALA A 34 17.72 7.90 -0.74
N ALA A 35 17.35 7.99 -2.02
CA ALA A 35 16.46 9.03 -2.53
C ALA A 35 14.99 8.78 -2.19
N ILE A 36 14.51 7.53 -2.29
CA ILE A 36 13.09 7.19 -2.10
C ILE A 36 12.74 7.03 -0.62
N THR A 37 13.65 6.53 0.22
CA THR A 37 13.37 6.29 1.65
C THR A 37 12.83 7.55 2.36
N PRO A 38 13.44 8.74 2.27
CA PRO A 38 12.92 9.92 2.94
C PRO A 38 11.54 10.33 2.40
N ILE A 39 11.24 10.08 1.13
CA ILE A 39 9.91 10.34 0.55
C ILE A 39 8.88 9.42 1.18
N LEU A 40 9.19 8.12 1.30
CA LEU A 40 8.31 7.15 1.96
C LEU A 40 8.12 7.49 3.44
N ASP A 41 9.16 7.97 4.13
CA ASP A 41 9.09 8.40 5.52
C ASP A 41 8.15 9.61 5.67
N LEU A 42 8.29 10.63 4.82
CA LEU A 42 7.38 11.76 4.77
C LEU A 42 5.94 11.32 4.51
N MET A 43 5.74 10.44 3.54
CA MET A 43 4.40 9.90 3.23
C MET A 43 3.74 9.20 4.42
N GLN A 44 4.49 8.57 5.31
CA GLN A 44 3.94 7.88 6.49
C GLN A 44 3.77 8.79 7.71
N THR A 45 4.48 9.92 7.77
CA THR A 45 4.38 10.89 8.88
C THR A 45 3.29 11.93 8.67
N ILE A 46 2.92 12.20 7.43
CA ILE A 46 1.89 13.19 7.09
C ILE A 46 0.51 12.65 7.47
N PRO A 47 -0.32 13.42 8.20
CA PRO A 47 -1.69 13.02 8.53
C PRO A 47 -2.53 12.73 7.27
N ILE A 48 -3.39 11.73 7.37
CA ILE A 48 -4.21 11.23 6.24
C ILE A 48 -5.00 12.35 5.54
N PHE A 49 -5.55 13.29 6.30
CA PHE A 49 -6.32 14.41 5.75
C PHE A 49 -5.50 15.33 4.83
N VAL A 50 -4.18 15.42 5.03
CA VAL A 50 -3.30 16.26 4.21
C VAL A 50 -3.17 15.70 2.79
N TYR A 51 -3.31 14.40 2.59
CA TYR A 51 -3.37 13.80 1.25
C TYR A 51 -4.70 14.07 0.56
N LEU A 52 -5.76 14.08 1.35
CA LEU A 52 -7.11 14.19 0.85
C LEU A 52 -7.40 15.57 0.28
N LEU A 53 -6.97 16.62 0.97
CA LEU A 53 -7.25 18.01 0.60
C LEU A 53 -6.76 18.38 -0.82
N PRO A 54 -5.47 18.19 -1.17
CA PRO A 54 -4.98 18.52 -2.51
C PRO A 54 -5.67 17.72 -3.62
N VAL A 55 -5.92 16.43 -3.37
CA VAL A 55 -6.58 15.55 -4.35
C VAL A 55 -8.01 16.02 -4.61
N VAL A 56 -8.74 16.40 -3.56
CA VAL A 56 -10.12 16.91 -3.69
C VAL A 56 -10.14 18.30 -4.34
N MET A 57 -9.19 19.16 -3.99
CA MET A 57 -9.12 20.51 -4.57
C MET A 57 -8.82 20.48 -6.07
N LEU A 58 -8.00 19.53 -6.53
CA LEU A 58 -7.59 19.43 -7.93
C LEU A 58 -8.59 18.63 -8.78
N LEU A 59 -9.17 17.55 -8.24
CA LEU A 59 -9.97 16.58 -8.98
C LEU A 59 -11.46 16.58 -8.59
N GLY A 60 -11.83 17.38 -7.59
CA GLY A 60 -13.20 17.41 -7.07
C GLY A 60 -13.52 16.23 -6.16
N ILE A 61 -14.82 16.10 -5.84
CA ILE A 61 -15.35 15.03 -4.99
C ILE A 61 -15.79 13.84 -5.85
N GLY A 62 -15.31 12.62 -5.55
CA GLY A 62 -15.72 11.45 -6.31
C GLY A 62 -14.90 10.19 -6.06
N ARG A 63 -15.22 9.13 -6.81
CA ARG A 63 -14.53 7.82 -6.67
C ARG A 63 -13.08 7.86 -7.13
N VAL A 64 -12.78 8.59 -8.21
CA VAL A 64 -11.43 8.68 -8.78
C VAL A 64 -10.47 9.42 -7.83
N PRO A 65 -10.80 10.62 -7.33
CA PRO A 65 -10.02 11.27 -6.28
C PRO A 65 -9.79 10.39 -5.04
N GLY A 66 -10.86 9.72 -4.59
CA GLY A 66 -10.75 8.78 -3.46
C GLY A 66 -9.79 7.63 -3.73
N LEU A 67 -9.84 7.02 -4.93
CA LEU A 67 -8.91 5.96 -5.32
C LEU A 67 -7.45 6.44 -5.32
N ILE A 68 -7.18 7.61 -5.87
CA ILE A 68 -5.83 8.20 -5.91
C ILE A 68 -5.31 8.43 -4.49
N ALA A 69 -6.13 9.04 -3.63
CA ALA A 69 -5.76 9.27 -2.24
C ALA A 69 -5.46 7.97 -1.47
N VAL A 70 -6.28 6.93 -1.68
CA VAL A 70 -6.06 5.60 -1.10
C VAL A 70 -4.75 4.99 -1.60
N CYS A 71 -4.48 5.03 -2.91
CA CYS A 71 -3.24 4.50 -3.48
C CYS A 71 -2.00 5.20 -2.95
N VAL A 72 -1.99 6.54 -2.94
CA VAL A 72 -0.85 7.32 -2.44
C VAL A 72 -0.57 7.02 -0.97
N TYR A 73 -1.62 6.91 -0.15
CA TYR A 73 -1.47 6.60 1.27
C TYR A 73 -1.03 5.16 1.54
N ALA A 74 -1.52 4.18 0.76
CA ALA A 74 -1.35 2.76 1.04
C ALA A 74 -0.13 2.11 0.36
N VAL A 75 0.54 2.79 -0.60
CA VAL A 75 1.66 2.20 -1.35
C VAL A 75 2.98 2.06 -0.56
N PRO A 76 3.34 2.91 0.43
CA PRO A 76 4.65 2.86 1.08
C PRO A 76 5.01 1.51 1.72
N PRO A 77 4.13 0.79 2.43
CA PRO A 77 4.48 -0.47 3.06
C PRO A 77 4.94 -1.55 2.07
N VAL A 78 4.24 -1.73 0.96
CA VAL A 78 4.62 -2.76 -0.03
C VAL A 78 5.96 -2.44 -0.68
N ILE A 79 6.26 -1.16 -0.95
CA ILE A 79 7.58 -0.75 -1.46
C ILE A 79 8.67 -1.10 -0.44
N ARG A 80 8.46 -0.68 0.81
CA ARG A 80 9.45 -0.83 1.89
C ARG A 80 9.72 -2.29 2.22
N LEU A 81 8.66 -3.09 2.39
CA LEU A 81 8.81 -4.50 2.76
C LEU A 81 9.31 -5.36 1.60
N THR A 82 9.03 -5.00 0.35
CA THR A 82 9.66 -5.63 -0.82
C THR A 82 11.16 -5.37 -0.84
N ASN A 83 11.58 -4.11 -0.69
CA ASN A 83 13.00 -3.77 -0.63
C ASN A 83 13.72 -4.49 0.53
N LEU A 84 13.11 -4.47 1.72
CA LEU A 84 13.65 -5.11 2.91
C LEU A 84 13.77 -6.64 2.71
N GLY A 85 12.71 -7.28 2.23
CA GLY A 85 12.68 -8.74 2.03
C GLY A 85 13.78 -9.22 1.07
N ILE A 86 14.02 -8.48 -0.02
CA ILE A 86 15.10 -8.83 -0.97
C ILE A 86 16.49 -8.62 -0.35
N ARG A 87 16.68 -7.59 0.47
CA ARG A 87 17.96 -7.31 1.12
C ARG A 87 18.28 -8.23 2.29
N LEU A 88 17.26 -8.80 2.93
CA LEU A 88 17.41 -9.74 4.04
C LEU A 88 17.75 -11.17 3.59
N VAL A 89 17.75 -11.45 2.29
CA VAL A 89 18.18 -12.76 1.79
C VAL A 89 19.64 -13.01 2.19
N ASP A 90 19.87 -14.19 2.77
CA ASP A 90 21.17 -14.58 3.29
C ASP A 90 22.26 -14.49 2.22
N LYS A 91 23.39 -13.90 2.58
CA LYS A 91 24.54 -13.75 1.68
C LYS A 91 25.12 -15.08 1.26
N GLU A 92 25.13 -16.06 2.15
CA GLU A 92 25.64 -17.41 1.84
C GLU A 92 24.83 -18.07 0.70
N ILE A 93 23.50 -17.87 0.69
CA ILE A 93 22.63 -18.36 -0.39
C ILE A 93 22.94 -17.63 -1.71
N LEU A 94 23.23 -16.34 -1.64
CA LEU A 94 23.56 -15.55 -2.83
C LEU A 94 24.95 -15.94 -3.39
N GLU A 95 25.92 -16.20 -2.52
CA GLU A 95 27.25 -16.69 -2.88
C GLU A 95 27.18 -18.10 -3.49
N ALA A 96 26.37 -18.98 -2.94
CA ALA A 96 26.11 -20.29 -3.51
C ALA A 96 25.50 -20.17 -4.93
N ALA A 97 24.52 -19.30 -5.12
CA ALA A 97 23.95 -19.06 -6.44
C ALA A 97 24.99 -18.54 -7.45
N ASP A 98 25.92 -17.67 -7.01
CA ASP A 98 27.03 -17.21 -7.83
C ASP A 98 28.01 -18.32 -8.18
N ALA A 99 28.31 -19.22 -7.23
CA ALA A 99 29.18 -20.37 -7.45
C ALA A 99 28.60 -21.36 -8.49
N PHE A 100 27.25 -21.46 -8.58
CA PHE A 100 26.57 -22.23 -9.62
C PHE A 100 26.45 -21.47 -10.97
N GLY A 101 27.06 -20.28 -11.09
CA GLY A 101 27.05 -19.50 -12.34
C GLY A 101 25.74 -18.81 -12.65
N SER A 102 24.89 -18.53 -11.64
CA SER A 102 23.61 -17.84 -11.84
C SER A 102 23.81 -16.42 -12.34
N ASP A 103 23.16 -16.06 -13.45
CA ASP A 103 23.09 -14.67 -13.90
C ASP A 103 22.26 -13.83 -12.91
N TYR A 104 22.44 -12.51 -12.95
CA TYR A 104 21.76 -11.56 -12.09
C TYR A 104 20.22 -11.75 -12.10
N ARG A 105 19.63 -11.95 -13.29
CA ARG A 105 18.17 -12.17 -13.42
C ARG A 105 17.75 -13.48 -12.77
N GLN A 106 18.50 -14.55 -12.97
CA GLN A 106 18.25 -15.86 -12.36
C GLN A 106 18.31 -15.73 -10.83
N LYS A 107 19.34 -15.06 -10.30
CA LYS A 107 19.47 -14.81 -8.87
C LYS A 107 18.27 -14.04 -8.32
N LEU A 108 17.81 -12.97 -8.99
CA LEU A 108 16.66 -12.20 -8.56
C LEU A 108 15.36 -13.03 -8.57
N PHE A 109 15.02 -13.66 -9.69
CA PHE A 109 13.74 -14.34 -9.86
C PHE A 109 13.68 -15.72 -9.23
N SER A 110 14.78 -16.48 -9.23
CA SER A 110 14.81 -17.86 -8.75
C SER A 110 15.25 -18.00 -7.29
N VAL A 111 15.93 -16.99 -6.72
CA VAL A 111 16.45 -17.05 -5.36
C VAL A 111 15.88 -15.92 -4.49
N GLN A 112 16.14 -14.66 -4.85
CA GLN A 112 15.80 -13.54 -3.97
C GLN A 112 14.30 -13.33 -3.83
N LEU A 113 13.55 -13.28 -4.93
CA LEU A 113 12.10 -13.06 -4.87
C LEU A 113 11.35 -14.18 -4.14
N PRO A 114 11.60 -15.48 -4.39
CA PRO A 114 10.96 -16.54 -3.62
C PRO A 114 11.25 -16.47 -2.12
N LEU A 115 12.48 -16.16 -1.72
CA LEU A 115 12.85 -16.02 -0.31
C LEU A 115 12.31 -14.72 0.31
N ALA A 116 12.08 -13.67 -0.49
CA ALA A 116 11.49 -12.42 -0.05
C ALA A 116 9.95 -12.46 0.05
N LEU A 117 9.29 -13.50 -0.51
CA LEU A 117 7.82 -13.59 -0.53
C LEU A 117 7.14 -13.35 0.82
N PRO A 118 7.61 -13.91 1.95
CA PRO A 118 6.97 -13.65 3.25
C PRO A 118 6.92 -12.16 3.59
N ASN A 119 8.01 -11.42 3.33
CA ASN A 119 8.07 -9.98 3.56
C ASN A 119 7.21 -9.20 2.55
N ILE A 120 7.17 -9.62 1.29
CA ILE A 120 6.32 -9.02 0.25
C ILE A 120 4.85 -9.19 0.63
N PHE A 121 4.42 -10.39 1.05
CA PHE A 121 3.05 -10.63 1.51
C PHE A 121 2.71 -9.84 2.77
N ALA A 122 3.64 -9.68 3.71
CA ALA A 122 3.47 -8.81 4.85
C ALA A 122 3.23 -7.35 4.41
N GLY A 123 3.97 -6.88 3.38
CA GLY A 123 3.79 -5.57 2.76
C GLY A 123 2.41 -5.42 2.11
N VAL A 124 1.98 -6.42 1.37
CA VAL A 124 0.64 -6.45 0.75
C VAL A 124 -0.45 -6.42 1.81
N ASN A 125 -0.35 -7.22 2.86
CA ASN A 125 -1.30 -7.24 3.96
C ASN A 125 -1.40 -5.86 4.64
N GLN A 126 -0.27 -5.23 4.94
CA GLN A 126 -0.25 -3.90 5.54
C GLN A 126 -0.85 -2.84 4.60
N THR A 127 -0.59 -2.95 3.29
CA THR A 127 -1.21 -2.08 2.27
C THR A 127 -2.73 -2.22 2.26
N ILE A 128 -3.27 -3.44 2.36
CA ILE A 128 -4.71 -3.67 2.46
C ILE A 128 -5.29 -3.00 3.71
N MET A 129 -4.65 -3.17 4.87
CA MET A 129 -5.10 -2.55 6.11
C MET A 129 -5.10 -1.02 6.03
N MET A 130 -4.06 -0.42 5.44
CA MET A 130 -4.00 1.03 5.23
C MET A 130 -5.04 1.50 4.21
N ALA A 131 -5.29 0.75 3.14
CA ALA A 131 -6.33 1.06 2.18
C ALA A 131 -7.73 1.03 2.82
N LEU A 132 -8.01 0.04 3.66
CA LEU A 132 -9.25 -0.05 4.45
C LEU A 132 -9.44 1.19 5.33
N ALA A 133 -8.43 1.56 6.10
CA ALA A 133 -8.48 2.74 6.96
C ALA A 133 -8.74 4.03 6.15
N MET A 134 -8.07 4.18 5.01
CA MET A 134 -8.21 5.36 4.16
C MET A 134 -9.57 5.44 3.47
N VAL A 135 -10.19 4.32 3.10
CA VAL A 135 -11.54 4.30 2.47
C VAL A 135 -12.60 4.84 3.43
N VAL A 136 -12.49 4.57 4.73
CA VAL A 136 -13.40 5.15 5.73
C VAL A 136 -13.29 6.68 5.72
N ILE A 137 -12.07 7.20 5.69
CA ILE A 137 -11.82 8.64 5.66
C ILE A 137 -12.22 9.26 4.30
N ALA A 138 -11.95 8.56 3.19
CA ALA A 138 -12.36 8.99 1.86
C ALA A 138 -13.90 9.10 1.73
N SER A 139 -14.66 8.36 2.53
CA SER A 139 -16.11 8.49 2.58
C SER A 139 -16.56 9.85 3.14
N MET A 140 -15.75 10.50 3.97
CA MET A 140 -16.05 11.84 4.50
C MET A 140 -16.06 12.91 3.41
N ILE A 141 -15.42 12.65 2.26
CA ILE A 141 -15.39 13.52 1.08
C ILE A 141 -16.34 13.04 -0.03
N GLY A 142 -17.36 12.28 0.31
CA GLY A 142 -18.41 11.87 -0.64
C GLY A 142 -18.08 10.65 -1.51
N VAL A 143 -17.04 9.87 -1.22
CA VAL A 143 -16.82 8.58 -1.87
C VAL A 143 -17.88 7.59 -1.36
N LYS A 144 -18.78 7.17 -2.27
CA LYS A 144 -19.86 6.23 -1.93
C LYS A 144 -19.28 4.87 -1.50
N GLY A 145 -19.60 4.44 -0.27
CA GLY A 145 -19.19 3.16 0.30
C GLY A 145 -19.71 2.95 1.71
N LEU A 146 -19.24 1.91 2.40
CA LEU A 146 -19.63 1.60 3.80
C LEU A 146 -19.19 2.68 4.80
N GLY A 147 -18.21 3.47 4.48
CA GLY A 147 -17.76 4.56 5.35
C GLY A 147 -18.81 5.68 5.55
N MET A 148 -19.68 5.94 4.56
CA MET A 148 -20.75 6.93 4.69
C MET A 148 -21.79 6.57 5.77
N PRO A 149 -22.35 5.33 5.80
CA PRO A 149 -23.25 4.92 6.87
C PRO A 149 -22.59 4.94 8.26
N VAL A 150 -21.32 4.56 8.35
CA VAL A 150 -20.55 4.64 9.62
C VAL A 150 -20.43 6.08 10.08
N LEU A 151 -20.06 7.01 9.19
CA LEU A 151 -19.94 8.41 9.51
C LEU A 151 -21.26 9.02 9.95
N GLN A 152 -22.37 8.74 9.22
CA GLN A 152 -23.70 9.20 9.57
C GLN A 152 -24.17 8.65 10.93
N SER A 153 -23.83 7.39 11.23
CA SER A 153 -24.13 6.77 12.51
C SER A 153 -23.40 7.45 13.67
N ILE A 154 -22.15 7.86 13.45
CA ILE A 154 -21.37 8.62 14.45
C ILE A 154 -21.99 10.01 14.65
N GLN A 155 -22.31 10.72 13.58
CA GLN A 155 -22.89 12.06 13.65
C GLN A 155 -24.26 12.10 14.32
N ASN A 156 -25.07 11.06 14.06
CA ASN A 156 -26.44 10.95 14.61
C ASN A 156 -26.50 10.12 15.90
N GLN A 157 -25.36 9.67 16.44
CA GLN A 157 -25.27 8.85 17.66
C GLN A 157 -26.04 7.51 17.60
N TYR A 158 -26.22 6.93 16.40
CA TYR A 158 -26.84 5.63 16.21
C TYR A 158 -25.84 4.49 16.38
N LEU A 159 -25.51 4.12 17.62
CA LEU A 159 -24.50 3.11 17.96
C LEU A 159 -24.73 1.76 17.27
N THR A 160 -25.98 1.27 17.26
CA THR A 160 -26.32 -0.03 16.66
C THR A 160 -26.07 -0.06 15.16
N LEU A 161 -26.47 0.98 14.43
CA LEU A 161 -26.23 1.09 12.99
C LEU A 161 -24.74 1.29 12.66
N GLY A 162 -24.04 2.05 13.50
CA GLY A 162 -22.59 2.23 13.36
C GLY A 162 -21.82 0.92 13.51
N LEU A 163 -22.15 0.14 14.52
CA LEU A 163 -21.53 -1.18 14.75
C LEU A 163 -21.84 -2.17 13.61
N MET A 164 -23.10 -2.27 13.17
CA MET A 164 -23.46 -3.17 12.08
C MET A 164 -22.77 -2.82 10.76
N ASN A 165 -22.63 -1.54 10.43
CA ASN A 165 -21.97 -1.10 9.21
C ASN A 165 -20.44 -1.15 9.30
N GLY A 166 -19.88 -1.08 10.51
CA GLY A 166 -18.45 -1.19 10.76
C GLY A 166 -17.92 -2.63 10.77
N LEU A 167 -18.82 -3.60 11.10
CA LEU A 167 -18.49 -5.03 11.09
C LEU A 167 -18.78 -5.71 9.74
N ALA A 168 -19.47 -5.06 8.82
CA ALA A 168 -19.84 -5.56 7.50
C ALA A 168 -18.79 -5.24 6.44
#